data_26030d9b16c87d36f5d276d3d30920f3
#
_entry.id   26030d9b16c87d36f5d276d3d30920f3
#
_cell.length_a   1.000
_cell.length_b   1.000
_cell.length_c   1.000
_cell.angle_alpha   90.00
_cell.angle_beta   90.00
_cell.angle_gamma   90.00
#
_symmetry.space_group_name_H-M   'P 1'
#
loop_
_entity.id
_entity.type
_entity.pdbx_description
1 polymer ?
#
loop_
_entity_poly.entity_id
_entity_poly.type
_entity_poly.pdbx_seq_one_letter_code
_entity_poly.pdbx_strand_id
1 'polypeptide(L)'
;VDVYKRQILDSKKPLVIIGNSALNLKSGKLIFENIKKFLVDNKKITDEWNPLNILPVNASSVGSYDLNLVSSEENLTLKKLQENDFEIVFLIGQDNLKFKKKAEFIVYIGSHGDNGAEIADVILPGATYTEQDGFFTNLEGKLQKAYRASFPPGEAKEDYKILNELSELLKRKKLFQNKDDLIAVSYTHLTLPTI
;
A
#
# COMPACT_ATOMS: atom_id res chain seq x y z
N VAL A 1 -35.05 7.41 8.69
CA VAL A 1 -33.66 7.53 9.23
C VAL A 1 -33.55 6.85 10.58
N ASP A 2 -34.59 6.94 11.43
CA ASP A 2 -34.56 6.38 12.78
C ASP A 2 -34.54 4.86 12.85
N VAL A 3 -35.18 4.17 11.90
CA VAL A 3 -35.26 2.68 11.89
C VAL A 3 -33.88 2.05 11.74
N TYR A 4 -33.08 2.48 10.78
CA TYR A 4 -31.73 1.94 10.55
C TYR A 4 -30.77 2.25 11.69
N LYS A 5 -30.87 3.48 12.24
CA LYS A 5 -30.09 3.86 13.43
C LYS A 5 -30.42 2.96 14.61
N ARG A 6 -31.71 2.69 14.84
CA ARG A 6 -32.15 1.78 15.92
C ARG A 6 -31.62 0.37 15.71
N GLN A 7 -31.64 -0.17 14.50
CA GLN A 7 -31.10 -1.50 14.20
C GLN A 7 -29.62 -1.63 14.58
N ILE A 8 -28.80 -0.60 14.27
CA ILE A 8 -27.39 -0.60 14.68
C ILE A 8 -27.26 -0.51 16.19
N LEU A 9 -28.09 0.30 16.84
CA LEU A 9 -28.08 0.47 18.30
C LEU A 9 -28.49 -0.80 19.04
N ASP A 10 -29.47 -1.53 18.53
CA ASP A 10 -29.97 -2.76 19.14
C ASP A 10 -29.10 -3.98 18.84
N SER A 11 -28.27 -3.90 17.77
CA SER A 11 -27.36 -4.98 17.38
C SER A 11 -26.24 -5.18 18.42
N LYS A 12 -25.97 -6.44 18.77
CA LYS A 12 -24.83 -6.79 19.65
C LYS A 12 -23.49 -6.69 18.92
N LYS A 13 -23.44 -7.10 17.65
CA LYS A 13 -22.24 -7.11 16.81
C LYS A 13 -22.56 -6.49 15.43
N PRO A 14 -22.73 -5.16 15.35
CA PRO A 14 -22.93 -4.52 14.06
C PRO A 14 -21.67 -4.64 13.20
N LEU A 15 -21.81 -4.58 11.88
CA LEU A 15 -20.70 -4.50 10.94
C LEU A 15 -20.93 -3.28 10.04
N VAL A 16 -19.93 -2.43 9.97
CA VAL A 16 -19.91 -1.24 9.11
C VAL A 16 -18.73 -1.37 8.16
N ILE A 17 -19.00 -1.41 6.88
CA ILE A 17 -17.96 -1.47 5.83
C ILE A 17 -17.99 -0.16 5.04
N ILE A 18 -16.88 0.56 5.04
CA ILE A 18 -16.71 1.80 4.29
C ILE A 18 -15.87 1.50 3.05
N GLY A 19 -16.46 1.67 1.87
CA GLY A 19 -15.73 1.56 0.61
C GLY A 19 -14.78 2.74 0.41
N ASN A 20 -13.65 2.48 -0.22
CA ASN A 20 -12.62 3.50 -0.48
C ASN A 20 -13.15 4.70 -1.29
N SER A 21 -14.15 4.49 -2.16
CA SER A 21 -14.79 5.57 -2.91
C SER A 21 -15.43 6.65 -2.02
N ALA A 22 -15.98 6.25 -0.85
CA ALA A 22 -16.54 7.19 0.12
C ALA A 22 -15.43 8.00 0.83
N LEU A 23 -14.28 7.36 1.08
CA LEU A 23 -13.15 8.00 1.75
C LEU A 23 -12.38 8.95 0.82
N ASN A 24 -12.42 8.73 -0.49
CA ASN A 24 -11.79 9.59 -1.49
C ASN A 24 -12.58 10.89 -1.77
N LEU A 25 -13.79 11.03 -1.23
CA LEU A 25 -14.54 12.28 -1.30
C LEU A 25 -13.88 13.37 -0.43
N LYS A 26 -14.09 14.64 -0.76
CA LYS A 26 -13.66 15.78 0.09
C LYS A 26 -14.18 15.67 1.53
N SER A 27 -15.32 15.02 1.72
CA SER A 27 -15.94 14.74 3.01
C SER A 27 -15.53 13.39 3.62
N GLY A 28 -14.61 12.64 2.99
CA GLY A 28 -14.27 11.27 3.39
C GLY A 28 -13.81 11.18 4.84
N LYS A 29 -12.91 12.08 5.26
CA LYS A 29 -12.45 12.17 6.66
C LYS A 29 -13.62 12.40 7.62
N LEU A 30 -14.50 13.34 7.29
CA LEU A 30 -15.68 13.66 8.11
C LEU A 30 -16.64 12.47 8.21
N ILE A 31 -16.85 11.73 7.13
CA ILE A 31 -17.67 10.52 7.10
C ILE A 31 -17.07 9.47 8.06
N PHE A 32 -15.77 9.20 7.93
CA PHE A 32 -15.07 8.24 8.78
C PHE A 32 -15.15 8.62 10.25
N GLU A 33 -14.80 9.86 10.60
CA GLU A 33 -14.79 10.34 11.99
C GLU A 33 -16.19 10.32 12.63
N ASN A 34 -17.24 10.69 11.89
CA ASN A 34 -18.61 10.65 12.39
C ASN A 34 -19.09 9.21 12.64
N ILE A 35 -18.78 8.27 11.75
CA ILE A 35 -19.12 6.86 11.92
C ILE A 35 -18.36 6.29 13.12
N LYS A 36 -17.04 6.52 13.19
CA LYS A 36 -16.20 6.09 14.31
C LYS A 36 -16.74 6.62 15.64
N LYS A 37 -17.00 7.94 15.71
CA LYS A 37 -17.56 8.56 16.90
C LYS A 37 -18.90 7.96 17.29
N PHE A 38 -19.81 7.76 16.33
CA PHE A 38 -21.11 7.13 16.60
C PHE A 38 -20.95 5.73 17.21
N LEU A 39 -20.03 4.91 16.69
CA LEU A 39 -19.77 3.57 17.17
C LEU A 39 -19.15 3.58 18.59
N VAL A 40 -18.23 4.50 18.86
CA VAL A 40 -17.61 4.67 20.18
C VAL A 40 -18.63 5.15 21.20
N ASP A 41 -19.39 6.22 20.90
CA ASP A 41 -20.37 6.81 21.80
C ASP A 41 -21.47 5.81 22.20
N ASN A 42 -21.77 4.86 21.31
CA ASN A 42 -22.77 3.82 21.56
C ASN A 42 -22.16 2.48 22.01
N LYS A 43 -20.89 2.45 22.42
CA LYS A 43 -20.18 1.26 22.93
C LYS A 43 -20.25 0.06 21.99
N LYS A 44 -20.19 0.30 20.68
CA LYS A 44 -20.18 -0.75 19.65
C LYS A 44 -18.77 -1.25 19.32
N ILE A 45 -17.74 -0.47 19.64
CA ILE A 45 -16.34 -0.89 19.59
C ILE A 45 -15.96 -1.39 20.98
N THR A 46 -15.48 -2.62 21.06
CA THR A 46 -15.02 -3.30 22.29
C THR A 46 -13.69 -3.97 22.03
N ASP A 47 -13.03 -4.47 23.06
CA ASP A 47 -11.77 -5.23 22.91
C ASP A 47 -11.94 -6.51 22.08
N GLU A 48 -13.15 -7.08 22.09
CA GLU A 48 -13.48 -8.31 21.37
C GLU A 48 -14.08 -8.07 19.97
N TRP A 49 -14.57 -6.86 19.69
CA TRP A 49 -15.29 -6.55 18.46
C TRP A 49 -15.04 -5.13 17.96
N ASN A 50 -14.43 -5.03 16.78
CA ASN A 50 -14.35 -3.78 16.03
C ASN A 50 -15.28 -3.85 14.81
N PRO A 51 -16.40 -3.14 14.79
CA PRO A 51 -17.35 -3.16 13.69
C PRO A 51 -16.90 -2.36 12.48
N LEU A 52 -15.92 -1.47 12.63
CA LEU A 52 -15.52 -0.52 11.59
C LEU A 52 -14.45 -1.12 10.67
N ASN A 53 -14.81 -1.34 9.42
CA ASN A 53 -13.92 -1.87 8.40
C ASN A 53 -13.84 -0.94 7.20
N ILE A 54 -12.66 -0.86 6.61
CA ILE A 54 -12.42 -0.16 5.35
C ILE A 54 -12.16 -1.20 4.29
N LEU A 55 -12.85 -1.09 3.16
CA LEU A 55 -12.61 -1.95 1.99
C LEU A 55 -11.66 -1.23 1.03
N PRO A 56 -10.35 -1.53 1.05
CA PRO A 56 -9.39 -0.93 0.15
C PRO A 56 -9.56 -1.45 -1.28
N VAL A 57 -9.12 -0.66 -2.25
CA VAL A 57 -9.17 -1.04 -3.68
C VAL A 57 -8.00 -1.95 -4.05
N ASN A 58 -6.82 -1.69 -3.46
CA ASN A 58 -5.60 -2.39 -3.84
C ASN A 58 -5.30 -3.55 -2.86
N ALA A 59 -4.92 -4.69 -3.41
CA ALA A 59 -4.63 -5.90 -2.64
C ALA A 59 -3.47 -5.75 -1.64
N SER A 60 -2.52 -4.86 -1.88
CA SER A 60 -1.35 -4.63 -1.02
C SER A 60 -1.58 -3.58 0.09
N SER A 61 -2.74 -2.94 0.13
CA SER A 61 -2.99 -1.83 1.07
C SER A 61 -2.84 -2.24 2.53
N VAL A 62 -3.43 -3.38 2.93
CA VAL A 62 -3.35 -3.85 4.32
C VAL A 62 -1.90 -4.18 4.70
N GLY A 63 -1.17 -4.92 3.86
CA GLY A 63 0.24 -5.22 4.08
C GLY A 63 1.12 -3.97 4.16
N SER A 64 0.79 -2.91 3.42
CA SER A 64 1.52 -1.63 3.51
C SER A 64 1.34 -0.95 4.87
N TYR A 65 0.16 -1.05 5.47
CA TYR A 65 -0.08 -0.57 6.84
C TYR A 65 0.69 -1.42 7.86
N ASP A 66 0.64 -2.74 7.74
CA ASP A 66 1.33 -3.67 8.63
C ASP A 66 2.86 -3.48 8.60
N LEU A 67 3.40 -3.17 7.42
CA LEU A 67 4.82 -2.86 7.24
C LEU A 67 5.19 -1.41 7.58
N ASN A 68 4.24 -0.62 8.05
CA ASN A 68 4.42 0.80 8.38
C ASN A 68 5.01 1.64 7.23
N LEU A 69 4.65 1.29 5.98
CA LEU A 69 5.09 1.99 4.78
C LEU A 69 4.24 3.23 4.46
N VAL A 70 3.17 3.45 5.22
CA VAL A 70 2.28 4.59 5.04
C VAL A 70 2.68 5.68 6.02
N SER A 71 2.90 6.88 5.49
CA SER A 71 3.19 8.04 6.35
C SER A 71 2.03 8.34 7.29
N SER A 72 2.32 8.49 8.58
CA SER A 72 1.35 8.92 9.59
C SER A 72 0.93 10.38 9.46
N GLU A 73 1.72 11.18 8.75
CA GLU A 73 1.43 12.60 8.52
C GLU A 73 0.61 12.77 7.25
N GLU A 74 -0.51 13.48 7.37
CA GLU A 74 -1.47 13.70 6.28
C GLU A 74 -0.79 14.28 5.03
N ASN A 75 -0.66 13.47 3.98
CA ASN A 75 -0.19 13.88 2.65
C ASN A 75 1.17 14.59 2.59
N LEU A 76 1.99 14.47 3.63
CA LEU A 76 3.28 15.16 3.68
C LEU A 76 4.18 14.79 2.50
N THR A 77 4.27 13.50 2.17
CA THR A 77 5.09 13.02 1.04
C THR A 77 4.58 13.56 -0.30
N LEU A 78 3.26 13.51 -0.55
CA LEU A 78 2.67 14.06 -1.77
C LEU A 78 2.81 15.58 -1.84
N LYS A 79 2.64 16.29 -0.71
CA LYS A 79 2.82 17.72 -0.63
C LYS A 79 4.26 18.11 -0.93
N LYS A 80 5.24 17.47 -0.33
CA LYS A 80 6.68 17.67 -0.60
C LYS A 80 7.03 17.37 -2.04
N LEU A 81 6.47 16.32 -2.63
CA LEU A 81 6.65 16.02 -4.04
C LEU A 81 6.11 17.14 -4.93
N GLN A 82 4.95 17.70 -4.62
CA GLN A 82 4.38 18.85 -5.34
C GLN A 82 5.19 20.15 -5.13
N GLU A 83 5.80 20.32 -3.96
CA GLU A 83 6.67 21.46 -3.61
C GLU A 83 8.09 21.32 -4.15
N ASN A 84 8.46 20.17 -4.70
CA ASN A 84 9.78 19.85 -5.26
C ASN A 84 10.90 19.80 -4.20
N ASP A 85 10.59 19.17 -3.07
CA ASP A 85 11.55 19.00 -1.97
C ASP A 85 12.48 17.78 -2.15
N PHE A 86 12.40 17.08 -3.28
CA PHE A 86 13.19 15.89 -3.56
C PHE A 86 14.13 16.11 -4.75
N GLU A 87 15.37 15.63 -4.63
CA GLU A 87 16.33 15.61 -5.73
C GLU A 87 16.16 14.36 -6.59
N ILE A 88 15.84 13.21 -5.96
CA ILE A 88 15.63 11.92 -6.65
C ILE A 88 14.32 11.32 -6.14
N VAL A 89 13.52 10.80 -7.09
CA VAL A 89 12.25 10.13 -6.81
C VAL A 89 12.24 8.75 -7.46
N PHE A 90 12.00 7.71 -6.67
CA PHE A 90 11.75 6.37 -7.17
C PHE A 90 10.24 6.09 -7.19
N LEU A 91 9.70 5.81 -8.37
CA LEU A 91 8.32 5.38 -8.56
C LEU A 91 8.33 3.87 -8.79
N ILE A 92 7.97 3.10 -7.77
CA ILE A 92 7.95 1.64 -7.84
C ILE A 92 6.50 1.16 -7.93
N GLY A 93 6.11 0.66 -9.11
CA GLY A 93 4.73 0.25 -9.39
C GLY A 93 3.70 1.39 -9.27
N GLN A 94 4.12 2.64 -9.45
CA GLN A 94 3.26 3.83 -9.31
C GLN A 94 2.92 4.43 -10.68
N ASP A 95 1.91 3.88 -11.32
CA ASP A 95 1.46 4.31 -12.65
C ASP A 95 0.40 5.41 -12.60
N ASN A 96 -0.35 5.51 -11.48
CA ASN A 96 -1.49 6.41 -11.36
C ASN A 96 -1.17 7.75 -10.68
N LEU A 97 0.07 7.95 -10.22
CA LEU A 97 0.46 9.18 -9.54
C LEU A 97 0.65 10.30 -10.56
N LYS A 98 -0.18 11.33 -10.45
CA LYS A 98 -0.11 12.52 -11.31
C LYS A 98 0.47 13.69 -10.54
N PHE A 99 1.68 14.10 -10.93
CA PHE A 99 2.29 15.34 -10.48
C PHE A 99 3.09 15.96 -11.63
N LYS A 100 3.38 17.24 -11.52
CA LYS A 100 4.17 17.94 -12.54
C LYS A 100 5.65 17.84 -12.16
N LYS A 101 6.41 17.07 -12.95
CA LYS A 101 7.87 17.01 -12.85
C LYS A 101 8.47 18.42 -12.98
N LYS A 102 9.44 18.72 -12.15
CA LYS A 102 10.19 19.99 -12.16
C LYS A 102 11.68 19.70 -12.40
N ALA A 103 12.47 19.62 -11.30
CA ALA A 103 13.91 19.45 -11.36
C ALA A 103 14.40 18.09 -10.82
N GLU A 104 13.52 17.34 -10.16
CA GLU A 104 13.84 16.03 -9.61
C GLU A 104 14.20 15.00 -10.70
N PHE A 105 15.18 14.14 -10.36
CA PHE A 105 15.52 12.98 -11.18
C PHE A 105 14.60 11.82 -10.84
N ILE A 106 13.85 11.32 -11.82
CA ILE A 106 12.83 10.30 -11.63
C ILE A 106 13.28 8.97 -12.19
N VAL A 107 13.31 7.94 -11.33
CA VAL A 107 13.52 6.55 -11.70
C VAL A 107 12.19 5.82 -11.59
N TYR A 108 11.71 5.24 -12.67
CA TYR A 108 10.51 4.43 -12.69
C TYR A 108 10.88 2.94 -12.74
N ILE A 109 10.29 2.16 -11.84
CA ILE A 109 10.37 0.69 -11.83
C ILE A 109 8.94 0.17 -11.94
N GLY A 110 8.62 -0.48 -13.05
CA GLY A 110 7.26 -0.98 -13.26
C GLY A 110 7.13 -1.78 -14.55
N SER A 111 5.96 -2.36 -14.74
CA SER A 111 5.65 -3.29 -15.85
C SER A 111 4.79 -2.66 -16.94
N HIS A 112 4.34 -1.41 -16.78
CA HIS A 112 3.46 -0.70 -17.72
C HIS A 112 4.01 0.68 -18.04
N GLY A 113 3.68 1.17 -19.24
CA GLY A 113 4.17 2.45 -19.74
C GLY A 113 3.21 3.61 -19.49
N ASP A 114 2.66 3.73 -18.28
CA ASP A 114 1.70 4.76 -17.90
C ASP A 114 2.36 6.09 -17.44
N ASN A 115 1.64 6.90 -16.67
CA ASN A 115 2.09 8.24 -16.27
C ASN A 115 3.46 8.26 -15.58
N GLY A 116 3.81 7.22 -14.81
CA GLY A 116 5.10 7.12 -14.14
C GLY A 116 6.26 7.01 -15.14
N ALA A 117 6.08 6.18 -16.16
CA ALA A 117 7.08 6.02 -17.23
C ALA A 117 7.21 7.27 -18.11
N GLU A 118 6.11 8.00 -18.36
CA GLU A 118 6.10 9.21 -19.20
C GLU A 118 7.00 10.32 -18.62
N ILE A 119 7.03 10.45 -17.30
CA ILE A 119 7.81 11.50 -16.62
C ILE A 119 9.20 11.05 -16.16
N ALA A 120 9.53 9.77 -16.29
CA ALA A 120 10.78 9.21 -15.81
C ALA A 120 11.99 9.65 -16.67
N ASP A 121 13.14 9.85 -15.99
CA ASP A 121 14.44 10.01 -16.64
C ASP A 121 15.07 8.65 -16.95
N VAL A 122 14.80 7.65 -16.11
CA VAL A 122 15.25 6.27 -16.27
C VAL A 122 14.09 5.33 -16.01
N ILE A 123 13.92 4.36 -16.89
CA ILE A 123 12.95 3.27 -16.76
C ILE A 123 13.74 1.97 -16.56
N LEU A 124 13.43 1.29 -15.44
CA LEU A 124 13.94 -0.04 -15.13
C LEU A 124 12.75 -1.01 -15.23
N PRO A 125 12.74 -1.92 -16.22
CA PRO A 125 11.59 -2.79 -16.46
C PRO A 125 11.41 -3.78 -15.30
N GLY A 126 10.32 -3.62 -14.55
CA GLY A 126 9.91 -4.47 -13.44
C GLY A 126 8.98 -5.59 -13.89
N ALA A 127 8.88 -6.64 -13.08
CA ALA A 127 7.94 -7.73 -13.28
C ALA A 127 6.53 -7.36 -12.83
N THR A 128 5.51 -7.82 -13.57
CA THR A 128 4.13 -7.69 -13.08
C THR A 128 3.83 -8.71 -11.98
N TYR A 129 2.72 -8.54 -11.26
CA TYR A 129 2.34 -9.39 -10.13
C TYR A 129 2.17 -10.88 -10.50
N THR A 130 1.91 -11.20 -11.76
CA THR A 130 1.82 -12.58 -12.28
C THR A 130 3.18 -13.20 -12.60
N GLU A 131 4.24 -12.39 -12.66
CA GLU A 131 5.59 -12.78 -13.04
C GLU A 131 6.55 -12.85 -11.85
N GLN A 132 6.05 -12.60 -10.65
CA GLN A 132 6.81 -12.68 -9.40
C GLN A 132 5.97 -13.34 -8.30
N ASP A 133 6.66 -13.98 -7.33
CA ASP A 133 5.98 -14.40 -6.12
C ASP A 133 5.85 -13.21 -5.18
N GLY A 134 4.77 -13.15 -4.43
CA GLY A 134 4.51 -12.09 -3.47
C GLY A 134 3.69 -12.55 -2.28
N PHE A 135 3.59 -11.67 -1.29
CA PHE A 135 2.71 -11.85 -0.15
C PHE A 135 1.67 -10.74 -0.14
N PHE A 136 0.44 -11.11 0.14
CA PHE A 136 -0.68 -10.20 0.24
C PHE A 136 -1.37 -10.42 1.57
N THR A 137 -1.57 -9.35 2.33
CA THR A 137 -2.37 -9.41 3.54
C THR A 137 -3.81 -9.05 3.18
N ASN A 138 -4.75 -9.94 3.48
CA ASN A 138 -6.16 -9.68 3.23
C ASN A 138 -6.76 -8.76 4.29
N LEU A 139 -8.05 -8.43 4.16
CA LEU A 139 -8.76 -7.53 5.06
C LEU A 139 -8.85 -8.06 6.52
N GLU A 140 -8.75 -9.36 6.70
CA GLU A 140 -8.72 -10.02 8.01
C GLU A 140 -7.32 -10.07 8.65
N GLY A 141 -6.31 -9.48 8.01
CA GLY A 141 -4.92 -9.55 8.43
C GLY A 141 -4.22 -10.86 8.10
N LYS A 142 -4.86 -11.74 7.31
CA LYS A 142 -4.28 -13.03 6.94
C LYS A 142 -3.29 -12.87 5.79
N LEU A 143 -2.06 -13.30 6.03
CA LEU A 143 -1.01 -13.33 5.01
C LEU A 143 -1.24 -14.48 4.04
N GLN A 144 -1.29 -14.17 2.75
CA GLN A 144 -1.50 -15.11 1.65
C GLN A 144 -0.32 -15.01 0.68
N LYS A 145 0.22 -16.17 0.30
CA LYS A 145 1.29 -16.25 -0.70
C LYS A 145 0.68 -16.38 -2.10
N ALA A 146 1.09 -15.50 -2.99
CA ALA A 146 0.85 -15.63 -4.42
C ALA A 146 2.09 -16.19 -5.11
N TYR A 147 1.89 -17.17 -5.97
CA TYR A 147 2.96 -17.77 -6.76
C TYR A 147 2.95 -17.18 -8.16
N ARG A 148 4.12 -16.95 -8.71
CA ARG A 148 4.23 -16.52 -10.09
C ARG A 148 3.61 -17.53 -11.05
N ALA A 149 2.90 -17.05 -12.03
CA ALA A 149 2.30 -17.84 -13.09
C ALA A 149 3.15 -17.86 -14.37
N SER A 150 4.00 -16.86 -14.56
CA SER A 150 4.85 -16.71 -15.75
C SER A 150 6.21 -16.14 -15.39
N PHE A 151 7.08 -16.01 -16.37
CA PHE A 151 8.38 -15.35 -16.22
C PHE A 151 8.33 -13.94 -16.80
N PRO A 152 9.07 -12.98 -16.20
CA PRO A 152 9.19 -11.64 -16.77
C PRO A 152 9.70 -11.70 -18.22
N PRO A 153 9.11 -10.93 -19.15
CA PRO A 153 9.52 -10.92 -20.53
C PRO A 153 10.79 -10.07 -20.73
N GLY A 154 11.61 -10.42 -21.73
CA GLY A 154 12.78 -9.65 -22.14
C GLY A 154 13.74 -9.39 -20.99
N GLU A 155 14.03 -8.11 -20.75
CA GLU A 155 14.94 -7.66 -19.68
C GLU A 155 14.24 -7.33 -18.36
N ALA A 156 12.93 -7.54 -18.26
CA ALA A 156 12.18 -7.28 -17.03
C ALA A 156 12.64 -8.21 -15.91
N LYS A 157 12.76 -7.66 -14.70
CA LYS A 157 13.22 -8.38 -13.50
C LYS A 157 12.26 -8.16 -12.34
N GLU A 158 12.25 -9.11 -11.41
CA GLU A 158 11.57 -8.92 -10.13
C GLU A 158 12.18 -7.70 -9.40
N ASP A 159 11.35 -6.83 -8.81
CA ASP A 159 11.78 -5.53 -8.26
C ASP A 159 12.94 -5.64 -7.26
N TYR A 160 12.94 -6.67 -6.41
CA TYR A 160 14.02 -6.89 -5.45
C TYR A 160 15.38 -7.16 -6.11
N LYS A 161 15.40 -7.76 -7.31
CA LYS A 161 16.64 -8.00 -8.07
C LYS A 161 17.18 -6.69 -8.62
N ILE A 162 16.30 -5.83 -9.13
CA ILE A 162 16.67 -4.49 -9.59
C ILE A 162 17.29 -3.70 -8.44
N LEU A 163 16.66 -3.71 -7.26
CA LEU A 163 17.17 -3.02 -6.08
C LEU A 163 18.49 -3.61 -5.56
N ASN A 164 18.67 -4.93 -5.62
CA ASN A 164 19.94 -5.57 -5.28
C ASN A 164 21.06 -5.16 -6.23
N GLU A 165 20.82 -5.19 -7.55
CA GLU A 165 21.80 -4.77 -8.54
C GLU A 165 22.16 -3.30 -8.38
N LEU A 166 21.18 -2.44 -8.12
CA LEU A 166 21.43 -1.03 -7.84
C LEU A 166 22.30 -0.84 -6.59
N SER A 167 22.03 -1.60 -5.53
CA SER A 167 22.83 -1.56 -4.29
C SER A 167 24.28 -1.98 -4.54
N GLU A 168 24.51 -3.03 -5.34
CA GLU A 168 25.86 -3.46 -5.70
C GLU A 168 26.60 -2.42 -6.54
N LEU A 169 25.95 -1.82 -7.53
CA LEU A 169 26.51 -0.74 -8.36
C LEU A 169 26.92 0.47 -7.52
N LEU A 170 26.16 0.78 -6.48
CA LEU A 170 26.48 1.83 -5.50
C LEU A 170 27.53 1.40 -4.48
N LYS A 171 28.24 0.28 -4.71
CA LYS A 171 29.25 -0.31 -3.82
C LYS A 171 28.74 -0.58 -2.40
N ARG A 172 27.47 -0.90 -2.28
CA ARG A 172 26.83 -1.34 -1.04
C ARG A 172 26.73 -2.86 -1.00
N LYS A 173 26.37 -3.42 0.13
CA LYS A 173 26.08 -4.86 0.24
C LYS A 173 24.76 -5.18 -0.47
N LYS A 174 24.63 -6.41 -0.97
CA LYS A 174 23.32 -6.92 -1.36
C LYS A 174 22.33 -6.77 -0.22
N LEU A 175 21.13 -6.30 -0.56
CA LEU A 175 20.03 -6.17 0.41
C LEU A 175 19.56 -7.58 0.85
N PHE A 176 19.50 -8.52 -0.10
CA PHE A 176 19.10 -9.90 0.13
C PHE A 176 20.03 -10.82 -0.66
N GLN A 177 20.49 -11.92 -0.03
CA GLN A 177 21.36 -12.89 -0.71
C GLN A 177 20.60 -13.72 -1.74
N ASN A 178 19.37 -14.06 -1.40
CA ASN A 178 18.47 -14.84 -2.25
C ASN A 178 17.00 -14.49 -1.93
N LYS A 179 16.08 -15.15 -2.61
CA LYS A 179 14.64 -14.93 -2.44
C LYS A 179 14.12 -15.42 -1.09
N ASP A 180 14.74 -16.46 -0.53
CA ASP A 180 14.31 -17.02 0.76
C ASP A 180 14.62 -16.04 1.90
N ASP A 181 15.72 -15.31 1.82
CA ASP A 181 16.06 -14.25 2.78
C ASP A 181 15.00 -13.12 2.72
N LEU A 182 14.62 -12.69 1.52
CA LEU A 182 13.56 -11.70 1.34
C LEU A 182 12.23 -12.18 1.92
N ILE A 183 11.87 -13.44 1.64
CA ILE A 183 10.66 -14.08 2.15
C ILE A 183 10.68 -14.16 3.67
N ALA A 184 11.80 -14.57 4.26
CA ALA A 184 11.94 -14.69 5.71
C ALA A 184 11.75 -13.33 6.40
N VAL A 185 12.36 -12.27 5.88
CA VAL A 185 12.20 -10.91 6.41
C VAL A 185 10.75 -10.43 6.28
N SER A 186 10.15 -10.58 5.10
CA SER A 186 8.76 -10.19 4.88
C SER A 186 7.79 -10.94 5.79
N TYR A 187 7.99 -12.26 5.94
CA TYR A 187 7.16 -13.08 6.81
C TYR A 187 7.27 -12.66 8.27
N THR A 188 8.48 -12.39 8.73
CA THR A 188 8.71 -11.95 10.11
C THR A 188 8.01 -10.62 10.40
N HIS A 189 8.10 -9.65 9.50
CA HIS A 189 7.46 -8.35 9.68
C HIS A 189 5.93 -8.38 9.59
N LEU A 190 5.37 -9.27 8.76
CA LEU A 190 3.92 -9.36 8.55
C LEU A 190 3.21 -10.28 9.55
N THR A 191 3.94 -11.14 10.27
CA THR A 191 3.35 -12.12 11.20
C THR A 191 3.60 -11.78 12.68
N LEU A 192 4.51 -10.86 12.99
CA LEU A 192 4.69 -10.39 14.36
C LEU A 192 3.53 -9.47 14.73
N PRO A 193 2.87 -9.71 15.89
CA PRO A 193 1.89 -8.77 16.38
C PRO A 193 2.57 -7.41 16.59
N THR A 194 2.04 -6.40 15.96
CA THR A 194 2.43 -5.01 16.23
C THR A 194 1.99 -4.72 17.67
N ILE A 195 2.97 -4.62 18.59
CA ILE A 195 2.75 -4.26 20.00
C ILE A 195 2.38 -2.78 20.06
#